data_ef65e33a23ae75b957b348536442216e
#
_entry.id   ef65e33a23ae75b957b348536442216e
#
_cell.length_a   1.000
_cell.length_b   1.000
_cell.length_c   1.000
_cell.angle_alpha   90.00
_cell.angle_beta   90.00
_cell.angle_gamma   90.00
#
_symmetry.space_group_name_H-M   'P 1'
#
loop_
_entity.id
_entity.type
_entity.pdbx_description
1 polymer ?
#
loop_
_entity_poly.entity_id
_entity_poly.type
_entity_poly.pdbx_seq_one_letter_code
_entity_poly.pdbx_strand_id
1 'polypeptide(L)'
;NPVFENAEAEYYLAYQDGKIVGRIAVIINHLEVNEQGKKKVRFGWFDVVDNIEVTKALLEKVYEKGREHNLEYAEGPVGFSNMEKAGVLVEGYEEMNTMITWYHYPYYKEHFKQLDFETQATWVEYKLSIPPSIKEKVAKFSRIIRERYGFSVIRFKNKKEILPYVDEMFGLLNKTYNTLQTFVPIQQYQIDYYKEKYFSFIHPDYITCIKDES
;
A
#
# COMPACT_ATOMS: atom_id res chain seq x y z
N ASN A 1 2.71 15.54 -6.42
CA ASN A 1 2.49 14.55 -5.37
C ASN A 1 3.52 14.79 -4.26
N PRO A 2 3.08 14.94 -3.00
CA PRO A 2 3.99 15.25 -1.88
C PRO A 2 5.03 14.16 -1.59
N VAL A 3 4.85 12.95 -2.08
CA VAL A 3 5.85 11.87 -1.90
C VAL A 3 7.23 12.24 -2.44
N PHE A 4 7.30 13.13 -3.45
CA PHE A 4 8.57 13.58 -4.03
C PHE A 4 9.39 14.52 -3.16
N GLU A 5 8.88 14.92 -2.00
CA GLU A 5 9.69 15.60 -0.97
C GLU A 5 10.74 14.65 -0.35
N ASN A 6 10.43 13.34 -0.29
CA ASN A 6 11.29 12.31 0.31
C ASN A 6 11.52 11.09 -0.59
N ALA A 7 11.18 11.19 -1.87
CA ALA A 7 11.40 10.11 -2.81
C ALA A 7 11.69 10.65 -4.20
N GLU A 8 12.39 9.87 -4.98
CA GLU A 8 12.54 10.08 -6.42
C GLU A 8 12.03 8.88 -7.18
N ALA A 9 11.57 9.11 -8.40
CA ALA A 9 11.11 8.04 -9.28
C ALA A 9 11.44 8.34 -10.75
N GLU A 10 11.82 7.29 -11.45
CA GLU A 10 12.01 7.29 -12.89
C GLU A 10 11.04 6.28 -13.51
N TYR A 11 10.49 6.63 -14.67
CA TYR A 11 9.48 5.81 -15.35
C TYR A 11 10.03 5.35 -16.70
N TYR A 12 9.97 4.03 -16.93
CA TYR A 12 10.47 3.42 -18.15
C TYR A 12 9.38 2.69 -18.90
N LEU A 13 9.46 2.72 -20.23
CA LEU A 13 8.62 1.97 -21.14
C LEU A 13 9.51 1.04 -21.97
N ALA A 14 9.09 -0.22 -22.09
CA ALA A 14 9.70 -1.18 -23.00
C ALA A 14 8.95 -1.16 -24.34
N TYR A 15 9.70 -1.16 -25.42
CA TYR A 15 9.15 -1.19 -26.80
C TYR A 15 9.65 -2.42 -27.52
N GLN A 16 8.77 -3.06 -28.28
CA GLN A 16 9.09 -4.11 -29.24
C GLN A 16 8.33 -3.81 -30.54
N ASP A 17 9.04 -3.74 -31.66
CA ASP A 17 8.48 -3.43 -32.98
C ASP A 17 7.61 -2.17 -32.99
N GLY A 18 8.04 -1.12 -32.27
CA GLY A 18 7.35 0.15 -32.16
C GLY A 18 6.11 0.17 -31.25
N LYS A 19 5.79 -0.95 -30.57
CA LYS A 19 4.67 -1.05 -29.62
C LYS A 19 5.19 -1.08 -28.19
N ILE A 20 4.44 -0.47 -27.27
CA ILE A 20 4.71 -0.58 -25.85
C ILE A 20 4.34 -1.99 -25.40
N VAL A 21 5.31 -2.71 -24.80
CA VAL A 21 5.17 -4.08 -24.30
C VAL A 21 5.40 -4.18 -22.78
N GLY A 22 5.75 -3.09 -22.14
CA GLY A 22 5.87 -3.05 -20.68
C GLY A 22 6.19 -1.66 -20.16
N ARG A 23 6.01 -1.50 -18.85
CA ARG A 23 6.37 -0.30 -18.09
C ARG A 23 6.84 -0.65 -16.68
N ILE A 24 7.63 0.22 -16.10
CA ILE A 24 8.05 0.12 -14.71
C ILE A 24 8.34 1.52 -14.15
N ALA A 25 8.07 1.73 -12.87
CA ALA A 25 8.60 2.84 -12.11
C ALA A 25 9.73 2.32 -11.22
N VAL A 26 10.88 3.00 -11.24
CA VAL A 26 11.99 2.78 -10.32
C VAL A 26 11.93 3.86 -9.27
N ILE A 27 11.94 3.50 -7.99
CA ILE A 27 11.66 4.42 -6.88
C ILE A 27 12.75 4.29 -5.82
N ILE A 28 13.30 5.40 -5.38
CA ILE A 28 14.14 5.48 -4.17
C ILE A 28 13.38 6.30 -3.14
N ASN A 29 13.11 5.71 -1.99
CA ASN A 29 12.52 6.41 -0.86
C ASN A 29 13.62 6.76 0.14
N HIS A 30 13.93 8.05 0.25
CA HIS A 30 15.02 8.55 1.08
C HIS A 30 14.78 8.34 2.59
N LEU A 31 13.52 8.28 3.05
CA LEU A 31 13.22 7.94 4.44
C LEU A 31 13.62 6.49 4.76
N GLU A 32 13.38 5.56 3.82
CA GLU A 32 13.81 4.18 4.02
C GLU A 32 15.31 4.02 3.98
N VAL A 33 15.96 4.63 2.99
CA VAL A 33 17.41 4.48 2.78
C VAL A 33 18.19 5.17 3.88
N ASN A 34 17.86 6.44 4.19
CA ASN A 34 18.67 7.28 5.06
C ASN A 34 18.27 7.17 6.54
N GLU A 35 16.98 7.03 6.86
CA GLU A 35 16.50 7.04 8.24
C GLU A 35 16.24 5.63 8.77
N GLN A 36 15.68 4.73 7.94
CA GLN A 36 15.41 3.35 8.35
C GLN A 36 16.58 2.39 8.07
N GLY A 37 17.62 2.83 7.36
CA GLY A 37 18.77 2.00 6.99
C GLY A 37 18.45 0.86 6.01
N LYS A 38 17.31 0.94 5.30
CA LYS A 38 16.89 -0.06 4.33
C LYS A 38 17.50 0.26 2.96
N LYS A 39 18.64 -0.31 2.67
CA LYS A 39 19.38 -0.09 1.42
C LYS A 39 18.72 -0.79 0.23
N LYS A 40 17.52 -0.35 -0.15
CA LYS A 40 16.74 -0.94 -1.22
C LYS A 40 16.28 0.06 -2.26
N VAL A 41 16.15 -0.40 -3.50
CA VAL A 41 15.43 0.26 -4.56
C VAL A 41 14.05 -0.38 -4.67
N ARG A 42 13.00 0.43 -4.79
CA ARG A 42 11.65 -0.05 -5.04
C ARG A 42 11.36 -0.03 -6.52
N PHE A 43 10.49 -0.93 -6.98
CA PHE A 43 9.86 -0.81 -8.29
C PHE A 43 8.35 -1.01 -8.18
N GLY A 44 7.61 -0.29 -9.01
CA GLY A 44 6.15 -0.38 -9.06
C GLY A 44 5.61 0.04 -10.41
N TRP A 45 4.29 0.23 -10.51
CA TRP A 45 3.63 0.48 -11.80
C TRP A 45 4.11 -0.47 -12.89
N PHE A 46 4.37 -1.73 -12.48
CA PHE A 46 4.95 -2.76 -13.29
C PHE A 46 3.87 -3.50 -14.08
N ASP A 47 3.85 -3.25 -15.38
CA ASP A 47 3.02 -3.99 -16.33
C ASP A 47 3.89 -4.49 -17.48
N VAL A 48 3.68 -5.72 -17.89
CA VAL A 48 4.49 -6.37 -18.91
C VAL A 48 3.64 -7.41 -19.66
N VAL A 49 3.92 -7.60 -20.94
CA VAL A 49 3.40 -8.73 -21.71
C VAL A 49 4.05 -10.04 -21.24
N ASP A 50 3.44 -11.19 -21.57
CA ASP A 50 4.02 -12.51 -21.26
C ASP A 50 5.29 -12.77 -22.08
N ASN A 51 6.35 -12.09 -21.69
CA ASN A 51 7.69 -12.23 -22.26
C ASN A 51 8.75 -11.93 -21.19
N ILE A 52 9.46 -12.96 -20.76
CA ILE A 52 10.47 -12.87 -19.71
C ILE A 52 11.61 -11.89 -20.05
N GLU A 53 11.98 -11.76 -21.33
CA GLU A 53 13.06 -10.84 -21.73
C GLU A 53 12.64 -9.38 -21.58
N VAL A 54 11.36 -9.06 -21.75
CA VAL A 54 10.83 -7.70 -21.46
C VAL A 54 10.89 -7.45 -19.95
N THR A 55 10.51 -8.43 -19.13
CA THR A 55 10.61 -8.33 -17.67
C THR A 55 12.05 -8.10 -17.23
N LYS A 56 13.01 -8.86 -17.76
CA LYS A 56 14.45 -8.68 -17.47
C LYS A 56 14.93 -7.29 -17.84
N ALA A 57 14.58 -6.81 -19.03
CA ALA A 57 15.02 -5.49 -19.50
C ALA A 57 14.50 -4.35 -18.61
N LEU A 58 13.25 -4.46 -18.14
CA LEU A 58 12.68 -3.49 -17.22
C LEU A 58 13.31 -3.56 -15.82
N LEU A 59 13.54 -4.76 -15.29
CA LEU A 59 14.20 -4.95 -13.99
C LEU A 59 15.66 -4.52 -14.02
N GLU A 60 16.34 -4.63 -15.16
CA GLU A 60 17.72 -4.12 -15.27
C GLU A 60 17.78 -2.62 -14.99
N LYS A 61 16.76 -1.84 -15.37
CA LYS A 61 16.68 -0.40 -15.00
C LYS A 61 16.59 -0.19 -13.49
N VAL A 62 15.90 -1.10 -12.78
CA VAL A 62 15.85 -1.08 -11.32
C VAL A 62 17.23 -1.37 -10.72
N TYR A 63 17.92 -2.38 -11.25
CA TYR A 63 19.24 -2.76 -10.77
C TYR A 63 20.32 -1.72 -11.10
N GLU A 64 20.26 -1.11 -12.30
CA GLU A 64 21.12 0.03 -12.67
C GLU A 64 21.02 1.14 -11.63
N LYS A 65 19.78 1.58 -11.34
CA LYS A 65 19.51 2.65 -10.36
C LYS A 65 19.93 2.25 -8.94
N GLY A 66 19.68 0.99 -8.56
CA GLY A 66 20.13 0.46 -7.26
C GLY A 66 21.66 0.52 -7.11
N ARG A 67 22.42 0.14 -8.14
CA ARG A 67 23.88 0.22 -8.15
C ARG A 67 24.40 1.65 -8.09
N GLU A 68 23.78 2.59 -8.84
CA GLU A 68 24.14 4.01 -8.80
C GLU A 68 24.06 4.61 -7.38
N HIS A 69 23.09 4.15 -6.59
CA HIS A 69 22.84 4.61 -5.23
C HIS A 69 23.43 3.70 -4.15
N ASN A 70 24.24 2.70 -4.50
CA ASN A 70 24.83 1.72 -3.58
C ASN A 70 23.76 0.99 -2.73
N LEU A 71 22.62 0.66 -3.34
CA LEU A 71 21.56 -0.10 -2.71
C LEU A 71 21.80 -1.59 -2.89
N GLU A 72 21.35 -2.40 -1.93
CA GLU A 72 21.74 -3.81 -1.81
C GLU A 72 20.71 -4.76 -2.46
N TYR A 73 19.43 -4.36 -2.53
CA TYR A 73 18.37 -5.22 -3.07
C TYR A 73 17.23 -4.41 -3.69
N ALA A 74 16.44 -5.08 -4.53
CA ALA A 74 15.22 -4.54 -5.12
C ALA A 74 13.98 -5.14 -4.45
N GLU A 75 12.96 -4.33 -4.19
CA GLU A 75 11.67 -4.75 -3.64
C GLU A 75 10.52 -4.26 -4.52
N GLY A 76 9.63 -5.16 -4.87
CA GLY A 76 8.45 -4.81 -5.67
C GLY A 76 7.61 -6.00 -6.11
N PRO A 77 6.53 -5.73 -6.87
CA PRO A 77 6.01 -4.40 -7.19
C PRO A 77 5.38 -3.70 -5.98
N VAL A 78 5.80 -2.48 -5.69
CA VAL A 78 5.29 -1.66 -4.59
C VAL A 78 5.30 -0.18 -4.99
N GLY A 79 4.50 0.64 -4.36
CA GLY A 79 4.54 2.08 -4.57
C GLY A 79 5.55 2.79 -3.67
N PHE A 80 5.34 4.08 -3.46
CA PHE A 80 6.20 4.91 -2.60
C PHE A 80 6.08 4.53 -1.12
N SER A 81 4.93 4.00 -0.70
CA SER A 81 4.65 3.59 0.68
C SER A 81 3.62 2.46 0.72
N ASN A 82 3.32 1.98 1.92
CA ASN A 82 2.26 1.01 2.17
C ASN A 82 0.83 1.58 2.00
N MET A 83 0.68 2.85 1.67
CA MET A 83 -0.60 3.46 1.31
C MET A 83 -1.02 3.19 -0.13
N GLU A 84 -0.17 2.54 -0.90
CA GLU A 84 -0.38 2.19 -2.28
C GLU A 84 -0.45 0.68 -2.47
N LYS A 85 -0.98 0.26 -3.60
CA LYS A 85 -1.10 -1.15 -3.94
C LYS A 85 0.27 -1.82 -4.05
N ALA A 86 0.37 -3.05 -3.56
CA ALA A 86 1.62 -3.80 -3.52
C ALA A 86 1.44 -5.25 -3.98
N GLY A 87 2.54 -5.85 -4.42
CA GLY A 87 2.64 -7.26 -4.77
C GLY A 87 2.02 -7.64 -6.11
N VAL A 88 1.99 -8.92 -6.37
CA VAL A 88 1.34 -9.55 -7.51
C VAL A 88 0.30 -10.56 -7.04
N LEU A 89 -0.78 -10.71 -7.81
CA LEU A 89 -1.76 -11.75 -7.55
C LEU A 89 -1.13 -13.13 -7.81
N VAL A 90 -1.23 -14.03 -6.84
CA VAL A 90 -0.63 -15.37 -6.92
C VAL A 90 -1.64 -16.50 -6.84
N GLU A 91 -2.85 -16.19 -6.35
CA GLU A 91 -3.99 -17.11 -6.23
C GLU A 91 -5.31 -16.33 -6.35
N GLY A 92 -6.42 -17.01 -6.68
CA GLY A 92 -7.74 -16.40 -6.76
C GLY A 92 -7.96 -15.56 -8.02
N TYR A 93 -7.37 -15.95 -9.15
CA TYR A 93 -7.49 -15.23 -10.43
C TYR A 93 -8.93 -15.09 -10.94
N GLU A 94 -9.84 -15.98 -10.52
CA GLU A 94 -11.26 -15.99 -10.87
C GLU A 94 -12.13 -15.24 -9.85
N GLU A 95 -11.55 -14.77 -8.76
CA GLU A 95 -12.25 -14.06 -7.71
C GLU A 95 -12.23 -12.54 -7.92
N MET A 96 -13.25 -11.86 -7.37
CA MET A 96 -13.29 -10.41 -7.38
C MET A 96 -12.38 -9.87 -6.28
N ASN A 97 -11.31 -9.19 -6.67
CA ASN A 97 -10.39 -8.53 -5.75
C ASN A 97 -11.00 -7.30 -5.11
N THR A 98 -10.52 -6.94 -3.93
CA THR A 98 -10.79 -5.63 -3.33
C THR A 98 -10.07 -4.52 -4.10
N MET A 99 -10.47 -3.26 -3.89
CA MET A 99 -9.88 -2.11 -4.60
C MET A 99 -8.39 -1.90 -4.32
N ILE A 100 -7.87 -2.48 -3.25
CA ILE A 100 -6.46 -2.33 -2.84
C ILE A 100 -5.55 -3.35 -3.52
N THR A 101 -6.09 -4.43 -4.08
CA THR A 101 -5.33 -5.50 -4.72
C THR A 101 -5.22 -5.25 -6.22
N TRP A 102 -4.02 -5.48 -6.77
CA TRP A 102 -3.83 -5.52 -8.22
C TRP A 102 -4.30 -6.86 -8.78
N TYR A 103 -4.94 -6.83 -9.94
CA TYR A 103 -5.09 -8.03 -10.76
C TYR A 103 -3.84 -8.17 -11.65
N HIS A 104 -3.26 -9.37 -11.65
CA HIS A 104 -2.17 -9.76 -12.55
C HIS A 104 -2.49 -11.10 -13.18
N TYR A 105 -1.95 -11.35 -14.37
CA TYR A 105 -2.01 -12.66 -14.99
C TYR A 105 -1.04 -13.65 -14.32
N PRO A 106 -1.29 -14.96 -14.39
CA PRO A 106 -0.44 -15.99 -13.75
C PRO A 106 1.05 -15.92 -14.12
N TYR A 107 1.38 -15.48 -15.35
CA TYR A 107 2.77 -15.40 -15.79
C TYR A 107 3.63 -14.42 -14.99
N TYR A 108 3.06 -13.41 -14.32
CA TYR A 108 3.84 -12.52 -13.46
C TYR A 108 4.55 -13.27 -12.33
N LYS A 109 3.83 -14.18 -11.67
CA LYS A 109 4.41 -15.06 -10.63
C LYS A 109 5.53 -15.92 -11.20
N GLU A 110 5.32 -16.50 -12.40
CA GLU A 110 6.32 -17.36 -13.04
C GLU A 110 7.56 -16.58 -13.50
N HIS A 111 7.38 -15.33 -14.00
CA HIS A 111 8.52 -14.47 -14.33
C HIS A 111 9.38 -14.16 -13.09
N PHE A 112 8.78 -13.75 -11.98
CA PHE A 112 9.53 -13.47 -10.75
C PHE A 112 10.23 -14.72 -10.22
N LYS A 113 9.58 -15.88 -10.27
CA LYS A 113 10.21 -17.15 -9.88
C LYS A 113 11.41 -17.53 -10.75
N GLN A 114 11.31 -17.36 -12.07
CA GLN A 114 12.41 -17.62 -13.00
C GLN A 114 13.58 -16.64 -12.84
N LEU A 115 13.31 -15.47 -12.28
CA LEU A 115 14.30 -14.42 -12.02
C LEU A 115 14.80 -14.43 -10.56
N ASP A 116 14.59 -15.54 -9.86
CA ASP A 116 15.07 -15.80 -8.49
C ASP A 116 14.61 -14.76 -7.46
N PHE A 117 13.40 -14.20 -7.67
CA PHE A 117 12.79 -13.35 -6.64
C PHE A 117 12.26 -14.20 -5.48
N GLU A 118 12.55 -13.75 -4.27
CA GLU A 118 12.00 -14.33 -3.05
C GLU A 118 10.74 -13.61 -2.59
N THR A 119 9.78 -14.38 -2.05
CA THR A 119 8.55 -13.80 -1.49
C THR A 119 8.84 -13.15 -0.14
N GLN A 120 8.75 -11.83 -0.07
CA GLN A 120 8.99 -11.07 1.15
C GLN A 120 7.77 -11.06 2.09
N ALA A 121 6.56 -10.96 1.53
CA ALA A 121 5.32 -10.95 2.28
C ALA A 121 4.17 -11.55 1.46
N THR A 122 3.20 -12.12 2.14
CA THR A 122 1.97 -12.62 1.54
C THR A 122 0.77 -12.00 2.24
N TRP A 123 -0.15 -11.44 1.48
CA TRP A 123 -1.43 -10.94 1.95
C TRP A 123 -2.54 -11.86 1.48
N VAL A 124 -3.54 -12.08 2.32
CA VAL A 124 -4.72 -12.88 1.98
C VAL A 124 -5.98 -12.06 2.15
N GLU A 125 -6.90 -12.21 1.20
CA GLU A 125 -8.23 -11.64 1.28
C GLU A 125 -9.25 -12.72 1.63
N TYR A 126 -10.21 -12.38 2.49
CA TYR A 126 -11.25 -13.30 2.91
C TYR A 126 -12.63 -12.75 2.54
N LYS A 127 -13.41 -13.56 1.86
CA LYS A 127 -14.84 -13.31 1.65
C LYS A 127 -15.63 -13.97 2.77
N LEU A 128 -16.25 -13.17 3.63
CA LEU A 128 -16.99 -13.66 4.78
C LEU A 128 -18.49 -13.46 4.59
N SER A 129 -19.26 -14.49 4.88
CA SER A 129 -20.71 -14.38 5.05
C SER A 129 -21.02 -14.10 6.52
N ILE A 130 -21.82 -13.07 6.80
CA ILE A 130 -22.22 -12.69 8.15
C ILE A 130 -23.63 -13.23 8.43
N PRO A 131 -23.77 -14.36 9.16
CA PRO A 131 -25.08 -14.88 9.51
C PRO A 131 -25.84 -13.92 10.44
N PRO A 132 -27.18 -13.85 10.37
CA PRO A 132 -27.99 -12.99 11.24
C PRO A 132 -27.71 -13.19 12.74
N SER A 133 -27.47 -14.44 13.16
CA SER A 133 -27.17 -14.79 14.57
C SER A 133 -25.88 -14.17 15.11
N ILE A 134 -24.95 -13.80 14.26
CA ILE A 134 -23.71 -13.11 14.69
C ILE A 134 -24.00 -11.66 15.11
N LYS A 135 -24.98 -10.99 14.52
CA LYS A 135 -25.28 -9.58 14.80
C LYS A 135 -25.61 -9.37 16.29
N GLU A 136 -26.40 -10.25 16.89
CA GLU A 136 -26.75 -10.16 18.31
C GLU A 136 -25.55 -10.37 19.22
N LYS A 137 -24.73 -11.40 18.92
CA LYS A 137 -23.50 -11.68 19.66
C LYS A 137 -22.53 -10.50 19.57
N VAL A 138 -22.27 -9.97 18.38
CA VAL A 138 -21.40 -8.82 18.16
C VAL A 138 -21.92 -7.59 18.91
N ALA A 139 -23.20 -7.30 18.86
CA ALA A 139 -23.81 -6.19 19.59
C ALA A 139 -23.61 -6.32 21.11
N LYS A 140 -23.80 -7.53 21.66
CA LYS A 140 -23.57 -7.82 23.09
C LYS A 140 -22.11 -7.63 23.48
N PHE A 141 -21.18 -8.22 22.73
CA PHE A 141 -19.74 -8.09 23.00
C PHE A 141 -19.24 -6.66 22.85
N SER A 142 -19.68 -5.95 21.81
CA SER A 142 -19.33 -4.55 21.60
C SER A 142 -19.76 -3.66 22.78
N ARG A 143 -20.96 -3.91 23.35
CA ARG A 143 -21.41 -3.20 24.54
C ARG A 143 -20.50 -3.48 25.74
N ILE A 144 -20.23 -4.76 26.03
CA ILE A 144 -19.36 -5.17 27.14
C ILE A 144 -17.97 -4.56 27.03
N ILE A 145 -17.37 -4.58 25.84
CA ILE A 145 -16.04 -4.01 25.59
C ILE A 145 -16.04 -2.51 25.84
N ARG A 146 -17.05 -1.79 25.33
CA ARG A 146 -17.16 -0.34 25.53
C ARG A 146 -17.29 0.01 27.01
N GLU A 147 -18.19 -0.68 27.73
CA GLU A 147 -18.41 -0.45 29.15
C GLU A 147 -17.17 -0.80 29.99
N ARG A 148 -16.46 -1.89 29.67
CA ARG A 148 -15.30 -2.35 30.41
C ARG A 148 -14.05 -1.50 30.22
N TYR A 149 -13.84 -0.98 29.01
CA TYR A 149 -12.61 -0.26 28.65
C TYR A 149 -12.85 1.25 28.43
N GLY A 150 -14.04 1.76 28.68
CA GLY A 150 -14.34 3.18 28.52
C GLY A 150 -14.29 3.65 27.06
N PHE A 151 -14.55 2.77 26.09
CA PHE A 151 -14.50 3.16 24.67
C PHE A 151 -15.79 3.82 24.22
N SER A 152 -15.66 4.92 23.49
CA SER A 152 -16.76 5.55 22.79
C SER A 152 -16.60 5.47 21.28
N VAL A 153 -17.73 5.43 20.57
CA VAL A 153 -17.77 5.38 19.09
C VAL A 153 -18.10 6.75 18.57
N ILE A 154 -17.19 7.34 17.83
CA ILE A 154 -17.38 8.63 17.16
C ILE A 154 -17.86 8.37 15.74
N ARG A 155 -19.02 8.96 15.40
CA ARG A 155 -19.56 8.99 14.03
C ARG A 155 -19.71 10.44 13.61
N PHE A 156 -19.36 10.72 12.39
CA PHE A 156 -19.35 12.07 11.85
C PHE A 156 -20.61 12.34 11.02
N LYS A 157 -21.27 13.47 11.23
CA LYS A 157 -22.43 13.90 10.44
C LYS A 157 -22.00 14.61 9.15
N ASN A 158 -20.85 15.23 9.18
CA ASN A 158 -20.32 15.99 8.05
C ASN A 158 -18.77 16.00 8.09
N LYS A 159 -18.17 16.38 6.97
CA LYS A 159 -16.72 16.40 6.78
C LYS A 159 -15.97 17.30 7.76
N LYS A 160 -16.57 18.40 8.20
CA LYS A 160 -15.91 19.35 9.12
C LYS A 160 -15.68 18.74 10.49
N GLU A 161 -16.53 17.81 10.91
CA GLU A 161 -16.39 17.11 12.18
C GLU A 161 -15.22 16.10 12.17
N ILE A 162 -14.77 15.64 10.98
CA ILE A 162 -13.65 14.70 10.83
C ILE A 162 -12.31 15.41 11.00
N LEU A 163 -12.19 16.65 10.49
CA LEU A 163 -10.92 17.37 10.39
C LEU A 163 -10.12 17.46 11.71
N PRO A 164 -10.73 17.67 12.89
CA PRO A 164 -9.99 17.70 14.15
C PRO A 164 -9.30 16.39 14.52
N TYR A 165 -9.76 15.26 13.97
CA TYR A 165 -9.25 13.93 14.28
C TYR A 165 -8.22 13.42 13.27
N VAL A 166 -8.01 14.12 12.16
CA VAL A 166 -7.19 13.62 11.06
C VAL A 166 -5.74 13.37 11.47
N ASP A 167 -5.15 14.30 12.22
CA ASP A 167 -3.76 14.15 12.68
C ASP A 167 -3.60 12.95 13.62
N GLU A 168 -4.55 12.76 14.54
CA GLU A 168 -4.56 11.58 15.43
C GLU A 168 -4.76 10.28 14.64
N MET A 169 -5.62 10.28 13.62
CA MET A 169 -5.84 9.12 12.75
C MET A 169 -4.55 8.73 12.02
N PHE A 170 -3.83 9.69 11.44
CA PHE A 170 -2.54 9.41 10.79
C PHE A 170 -1.44 9.06 11.80
N GLY A 171 -1.45 9.67 12.97
CA GLY A 171 -0.58 9.28 14.09
C GLY A 171 -0.79 7.83 14.52
N LEU A 172 -2.05 7.39 14.60
CA LEU A 172 -2.42 6.02 14.89
C LEU A 172 -1.95 5.06 13.79
N LEU A 173 -2.14 5.42 12.50
CA LEU A 173 -1.62 4.63 11.38
C LEU A 173 -0.09 4.50 11.45
N ASN A 174 0.62 5.59 11.65
CA ASN A 174 2.07 5.57 11.80
C ASN A 174 2.52 4.65 12.95
N LYS A 175 1.81 4.69 14.08
CA LYS A 175 2.12 3.87 15.25
C LYS A 175 1.81 2.38 15.04
N THR A 176 0.70 2.05 14.39
CA THR A 176 0.23 0.67 14.23
C THR A 176 0.81 -0.05 13.03
N TYR A 177 1.22 0.69 11.99
CA TYR A 177 1.74 0.12 10.75
C TYR A 177 3.28 0.10 10.67
N ASN A 178 3.98 0.61 11.68
CA ASN A 178 5.44 0.71 11.68
C ASN A 178 6.19 -0.63 11.57
N THR A 179 5.50 -1.74 11.84
CA THR A 179 6.04 -3.10 11.72
C THR A 179 5.75 -3.76 10.37
N LEU A 180 4.95 -3.12 9.52
CA LEU A 180 4.63 -3.66 8.20
C LEU A 180 5.84 -3.54 7.26
N GLN A 181 6.00 -4.54 6.39
CA GLN A 181 7.17 -4.69 5.52
C GLN A 181 7.43 -3.47 4.65
N THR A 182 6.40 -2.94 4.00
CA THR A 182 6.51 -1.82 3.06
C THR A 182 6.25 -0.46 3.70
N PHE A 183 6.21 -0.41 5.05
CA PHE A 183 5.87 0.81 5.76
C PHE A 183 6.91 1.91 5.59
N VAL A 184 6.41 3.10 5.27
CA VAL A 184 7.15 4.35 5.32
C VAL A 184 6.36 5.33 6.17
N PRO A 185 6.96 6.01 7.15
CA PRO A 185 6.26 6.97 8.00
C PRO A 185 5.61 8.09 7.18
N ILE A 186 4.31 8.30 7.42
CA ILE A 186 3.55 9.36 6.77
C ILE A 186 3.99 10.68 7.39
N GLN A 187 4.49 11.58 6.58
CA GLN A 187 5.02 12.87 7.00
C GLN A 187 3.91 13.92 7.13
N GLN A 188 4.11 14.96 7.95
CA GLN A 188 3.09 15.99 8.18
C GLN A 188 2.64 16.68 6.90
N TYR A 189 3.57 17.02 6.00
CA TYR A 189 3.22 17.63 4.70
C TYR A 189 2.36 16.73 3.81
N GLN A 190 2.47 15.39 3.94
CA GLN A 190 1.60 14.44 3.26
C GLN A 190 0.20 14.45 3.91
N ILE A 191 0.12 14.50 5.24
CA ILE A 191 -1.13 14.58 5.98
C ILE A 191 -1.88 15.86 5.58
N ASP A 192 -1.20 17.00 5.52
CA ASP A 192 -1.79 18.27 5.13
C ASP A 192 -2.31 18.24 3.69
N TYR A 193 -1.55 17.67 2.77
CA TYR A 193 -2.01 17.44 1.40
C TYR A 193 -3.23 16.50 1.33
N TYR A 194 -3.26 15.45 2.13
CA TYR A 194 -4.38 14.52 2.17
C TYR A 194 -5.64 15.16 2.77
N LYS A 195 -5.49 16.02 3.78
CA LYS A 195 -6.58 16.83 4.32
C LYS A 195 -7.22 17.68 3.23
N GLU A 196 -6.43 18.39 2.46
CA GLU A 196 -6.92 19.24 1.40
C GLU A 196 -7.59 18.44 0.26
N LYS A 197 -6.91 17.42 -0.23
CA LYS A 197 -7.30 16.72 -1.44
C LYS A 197 -8.38 15.66 -1.22
N TYR A 198 -8.27 14.85 -0.17
CA TYR A 198 -9.13 13.66 -0.03
C TYR A 198 -10.31 13.87 0.88
N PHE A 199 -10.20 14.66 1.93
CA PHE A 199 -11.33 14.92 2.82
C PHE A 199 -12.44 15.75 2.16
N SER A 200 -12.18 16.34 0.99
CA SER A 200 -13.20 17.04 0.23
C SER A 200 -14.27 16.10 -0.36
N PHE A 201 -13.98 14.82 -0.61
CA PHE A 201 -14.91 13.88 -1.24
C PHE A 201 -15.22 12.61 -0.44
N ILE A 202 -14.52 12.31 0.65
CA ILE A 202 -14.86 11.18 1.52
C ILE A 202 -16.21 11.43 2.18
N HIS A 203 -17.12 10.42 2.08
CA HIS A 203 -18.40 10.49 2.76
C HIS A 203 -18.24 10.10 4.24
N PRO A 204 -18.79 10.87 5.19
CA PRO A 204 -18.60 10.63 6.62
C PRO A 204 -19.03 9.23 7.10
N ASP A 205 -20.03 8.62 6.47
CA ASP A 205 -20.53 7.29 6.83
C ASP A 205 -19.47 6.18 6.67
N TYR A 206 -18.41 6.43 5.90
CA TYR A 206 -17.30 5.48 5.73
C TYR A 206 -16.19 5.65 6.78
N ILE A 207 -16.33 6.63 7.68
CA ILE A 207 -15.35 6.88 8.74
C ILE A 207 -16.02 6.69 10.10
N THR A 208 -15.48 5.78 10.88
CA THR A 208 -15.88 5.54 12.26
C THR A 208 -14.62 5.48 13.11
N CYS A 209 -14.55 6.27 14.17
CA CYS A 209 -13.44 6.25 15.11
C CYS A 209 -13.90 5.65 16.44
N ILE A 210 -12.97 5.00 17.13
CA ILE A 210 -13.13 4.56 18.51
C ILE A 210 -12.20 5.42 19.35
N LYS A 211 -12.75 6.09 20.35
CA LYS A 211 -12.01 6.89 21.30
C LYS A 211 -11.90 6.16 22.63
N ASP A 212 -10.72 6.17 23.20
CA ASP A 212 -10.47 5.79 24.57
C ASP A 212 -10.73 6.99 25.46
N GLU A 213 -11.62 6.86 26.43
CA GLU A 213 -11.99 7.93 27.36
C GLU A 213 -11.16 7.85 28.68
N SER A 214 -10.23 6.90 28.79
CA SER A 214 -9.36 6.76 29.97
C SER A 214 -8.18 7.75 29.98
#